data_52661183b9fcc625576a990496075880
#
_entry.id   52661183b9fcc625576a990496075880
#
_cell.length_a   1.000
_cell.length_b   1.000
_cell.length_c   1.000
_cell.angle_alpha   90.00
_cell.angle_beta   90.00
_cell.angle_gamma   90.00
#
_symmetry.space_group_name_H-M   'P 1'
#
loop_
_entity.id
_entity.type
_entity.pdbx_description
1 polymer ?
#
loop_
_entity_poly.entity_id
_entity_poly.type
_entity_poly.pdbx_seq_one_letter_code
_entity_poly.pdbx_strand_id
1 'polypeptide(L)'
;MAKERVGYALGYGKFTNVREMAEVMKQAEERGFEMAFFSETIELMRDSVSSLAAIGLATKNLKLGTTQIVRLRGPVVMAQSLATLDELTGGRMTIAPGACTKSHARVHALPQDIGATPPEVLKEYVESMRLLLKGEKCSYHGKHINFDNVGLGWQPIRTHIPIYLPATATAGLKLAGQIADGVVLNAVCSPEYTVNALRIIRDSAAAAG
;
A
#
# COMPACT_ATOMS: atom_id res chain seq x y z
N MET A 1 -23.34 4.42 -18.33
CA MET A 1 -21.86 4.29 -18.27
C MET A 1 -21.45 4.47 -16.81
N ALA A 2 -20.57 3.62 -16.29
CA ALA A 2 -20.03 3.83 -14.93
C ALA A 2 -19.26 5.16 -14.93
N LYS A 3 -19.49 5.97 -13.88
CA LYS A 3 -18.76 7.24 -13.69
C LYS A 3 -17.27 6.91 -13.53
N GLU A 4 -16.43 7.54 -14.34
CA GLU A 4 -14.99 7.44 -14.19
C GLU A 4 -14.58 7.99 -12.80
N ARG A 5 -13.69 7.27 -12.13
CA ARG A 5 -13.17 7.64 -10.82
C ARG A 5 -11.78 8.23 -10.99
N VAL A 6 -11.57 9.39 -10.41
CA VAL A 6 -10.30 10.11 -10.53
C VAL A 6 -9.61 10.18 -9.18
N GLY A 7 -8.35 9.74 -9.16
CA GLY A 7 -7.46 9.85 -8.02
C GLY A 7 -6.34 10.85 -8.26
N TYR A 8 -5.80 11.42 -7.19
CA TYR A 8 -4.64 12.29 -7.22
C TYR A 8 -3.41 11.50 -6.76
N ALA A 9 -2.42 11.36 -7.63
CA ALA A 9 -1.15 10.75 -7.26
C ALA A 9 -0.22 11.81 -6.67
N LEU A 10 0.06 11.69 -5.38
CA LEU A 10 1.09 12.45 -4.69
C LEU A 10 2.45 11.81 -5.00
N GLY A 11 2.97 12.16 -6.17
CA GLY A 11 4.29 11.75 -6.62
C GLY A 11 5.33 12.84 -6.34
N TYR A 12 6.14 13.13 -7.32
CA TYR A 12 7.27 14.08 -7.23
C TYR A 12 6.86 15.55 -7.22
N GLY A 13 5.73 15.89 -6.62
CA GLY A 13 5.25 17.27 -6.48
C GLY A 13 6.18 18.09 -5.59
N LYS A 14 6.47 19.33 -6.01
CA LYS A 14 7.27 20.28 -5.24
C LYS A 14 6.40 20.93 -4.16
N PHE A 15 6.08 20.20 -3.12
CA PHE A 15 5.44 20.77 -1.93
C PHE A 15 6.51 21.34 -0.99
N THR A 16 6.27 22.51 -0.44
CA THR A 16 7.21 23.13 0.51
C THR A 16 7.17 22.46 1.88
N ASN A 17 6.01 21.95 2.28
CA ASN A 17 5.81 21.27 3.56
C ASN A 17 4.55 20.39 3.56
N VAL A 18 4.36 19.62 4.64
CA VAL A 18 3.22 18.70 4.78
C VAL A 18 1.87 19.43 4.90
N ARG A 19 1.85 20.65 5.45
CA ARG A 19 0.61 21.45 5.56
C ARG A 19 0.10 21.87 4.18
N GLU A 20 1.01 22.27 3.31
CA GLU A 20 0.67 22.58 1.91
C GLU A 20 0.12 21.34 1.19
N MET A 21 0.75 20.17 1.39
CA MET A 21 0.23 18.91 0.83
C MET A 21 -1.21 18.63 1.31
N ALA A 22 -1.47 18.81 2.59
CA ALA A 22 -2.78 18.58 3.17
C ALA A 22 -3.83 19.55 2.61
N GLU A 23 -3.47 20.83 2.44
CA GLU A 23 -4.36 21.83 1.85
C GLU A 23 -4.65 21.53 0.37
N VAL A 24 -3.64 21.15 -0.42
CA VAL A 24 -3.85 20.76 -1.81
C VAL A 24 -4.76 19.53 -1.92
N MET A 25 -4.63 18.56 -1.00
CA MET A 25 -5.51 17.38 -0.99
C MET A 25 -6.93 17.70 -0.58
N LYS A 26 -7.14 18.64 0.33
CA LYS A 26 -8.45 19.18 0.65
C LYS A 26 -9.10 19.83 -0.57
N GLN A 27 -8.36 20.67 -1.30
CA GLN A 27 -8.85 21.27 -2.55
C GLN A 27 -9.11 20.21 -3.63
N ALA A 28 -8.33 19.15 -3.71
CA ALA A 28 -8.59 18.04 -4.63
C ALA A 28 -9.90 17.33 -4.28
N GLU A 29 -10.17 17.07 -3.00
CA GLU A 29 -11.46 16.51 -2.55
C GLU A 29 -12.64 17.41 -2.95
N GLU A 30 -12.53 18.73 -2.72
CA GLU A 30 -13.55 19.72 -3.08
C GLU A 30 -13.81 19.77 -4.60
N ARG A 31 -12.81 19.43 -5.41
CA ARG A 31 -12.92 19.31 -6.88
C ARG A 31 -13.38 17.93 -7.37
N GLY A 32 -13.73 17.02 -6.47
CA GLY A 32 -14.29 15.72 -6.79
C GLY A 32 -13.27 14.60 -7.04
N PHE A 33 -12.02 14.77 -6.66
CA PHE A 33 -11.09 13.64 -6.58
C PHE A 33 -11.54 12.70 -5.47
N GLU A 34 -11.52 11.40 -5.75
CA GLU A 34 -12.03 10.39 -4.83
C GLU A 34 -10.95 9.72 -3.99
N MET A 35 -9.69 9.83 -4.42
CA MET A 35 -8.56 9.18 -3.78
C MET A 35 -7.29 10.03 -3.89
N ALA A 36 -6.50 10.06 -2.83
CA ALA A 36 -5.10 10.50 -2.86
C ALA A 36 -4.19 9.29 -2.64
N PHE A 37 -3.24 9.09 -3.53
CA PHE A 37 -2.28 8.00 -3.43
C PHE A 37 -0.86 8.53 -3.31
N PHE A 38 -0.22 8.24 -2.19
CA PHE A 38 1.12 8.71 -1.86
C PHE A 38 2.17 7.68 -2.31
N SER A 39 3.20 8.12 -3.01
CA SER A 39 4.34 7.26 -3.33
C SER A 39 5.44 7.44 -2.29
N GLU A 40 5.71 6.41 -1.50
CA GLU A 40 6.82 6.46 -0.56
C GLU A 40 8.13 6.28 -1.32
N THR A 41 8.87 7.37 -1.45
CA THR A 41 10.18 7.40 -2.11
C THR A 41 11.13 8.16 -1.21
N ILE A 42 12.04 7.43 -0.57
CA ILE A 42 13.06 8.03 0.30
C ILE A 42 13.86 9.07 -0.50
N GLU A 43 14.23 10.16 0.14
CA GLU A 43 14.93 11.35 -0.40
C GLU A 43 14.04 12.29 -1.23
N LEU A 44 13.08 11.79 -1.97
CA LEU A 44 12.23 12.62 -2.85
C LEU A 44 10.91 13.04 -2.20
N MET A 45 10.42 12.22 -1.29
CA MET A 45 9.14 12.45 -0.62
C MET A 45 9.32 12.51 0.89
N ARG A 46 8.38 13.14 1.56
CA ARG A 46 8.29 13.09 3.02
C ARG A 46 7.80 11.73 3.47
N ASP A 47 7.97 11.41 4.75
CA ASP A 47 7.44 10.18 5.34
C ASP A 47 5.94 10.04 5.05
N SER A 48 5.56 8.88 4.54
CA SER A 48 4.19 8.64 4.07
C SER A 48 3.18 8.58 5.22
N VAL A 49 3.55 7.99 6.35
CA VAL A 49 2.66 7.82 7.51
C VAL A 49 2.30 9.18 8.09
N SER A 50 3.32 10.02 8.35
CA SER A 50 3.13 11.37 8.89
C SER A 50 2.35 12.28 7.92
N SER A 51 2.66 12.19 6.63
CA SER A 51 1.98 12.98 5.60
C SER A 51 0.51 12.57 5.46
N LEU A 52 0.21 11.28 5.46
CA LEU A 52 -1.16 10.76 5.37
C LEU A 52 -1.99 11.07 6.62
N ALA A 53 -1.39 11.13 7.81
CA ALA A 53 -2.07 11.59 9.00
C ALA A 53 -2.55 13.05 8.85
N ALA A 54 -1.66 13.93 8.37
CA ALA A 54 -2.02 15.34 8.14
C ALA A 54 -3.09 15.50 7.06
N ILE A 55 -2.97 14.79 5.94
CA ILE A 55 -3.95 14.79 4.85
C ILE A 55 -5.29 14.23 5.35
N GLY A 56 -5.25 13.15 6.11
CA GLY A 56 -6.43 12.50 6.66
C GLY A 56 -7.25 13.41 7.58
N LEU A 57 -6.59 14.22 8.39
CA LEU A 57 -7.23 15.22 9.24
C LEU A 57 -7.79 16.42 8.45
N ALA A 58 -7.18 16.77 7.33
CA ALA A 58 -7.62 17.88 6.48
C ALA A 58 -8.77 17.53 5.54
N THR A 59 -9.01 16.25 5.29
CA THR A 59 -10.03 15.74 4.34
C THR A 59 -11.11 14.93 5.06
N LYS A 60 -12.30 14.78 4.45
CA LYS A 60 -13.46 14.10 5.07
C LYS A 60 -13.80 12.75 4.42
N ASN A 61 -13.77 12.69 3.09
CA ASN A 61 -14.26 11.55 2.31
C ASN A 61 -13.17 10.95 1.39
N LEU A 62 -12.09 11.70 1.16
CA LEU A 62 -11.00 11.31 0.27
C LEU A 62 -10.39 9.99 0.76
N LYS A 63 -10.41 8.96 -0.06
CA LYS A 63 -9.70 7.71 0.20
C LYS A 63 -8.21 7.96 0.15
N LEU A 64 -7.47 7.35 1.04
CA LEU A 64 -6.05 7.58 1.22
C LEU A 64 -5.28 6.28 1.00
N GLY A 65 -4.25 6.33 0.18
CA GLY A 65 -3.41 5.19 -0.08
C GLY A 65 -1.93 5.56 -0.13
N THR A 66 -1.09 4.58 0.09
CA THR A 66 0.35 4.73 -0.07
C THR A 66 0.99 3.49 -0.66
N THR A 67 1.99 3.69 -1.53
CA THR A 67 2.97 2.63 -1.73
C THR A 67 3.87 2.57 -0.51
N GLN A 68 4.18 1.38 -0.05
CA GLN A 68 5.00 1.18 1.14
C GLN A 68 6.19 0.27 0.82
N ILE A 69 7.38 0.70 1.20
CA ILE A 69 8.58 -0.11 1.07
C ILE A 69 8.62 -1.15 2.20
N VAL A 70 8.41 -2.43 1.87
CA VAL A 70 8.33 -3.52 2.88
C VAL A 70 9.61 -3.68 3.69
N ARG A 71 10.77 -3.26 3.15
CA ARG A 71 12.06 -3.26 3.86
C ARG A 71 12.19 -2.12 4.87
N LEU A 72 11.43 -1.06 4.71
CA LEU A 72 11.45 0.10 5.61
C LEU A 72 10.65 -0.17 6.87
N ARG A 73 9.47 -0.77 6.73
CA ARG A 73 8.61 -1.16 7.84
C ARG A 73 8.16 -2.60 7.68
N GLY A 74 8.58 -3.48 8.60
CA GLY A 74 8.10 -4.85 8.67
C GLY A 74 6.57 -4.90 8.91
N PRO A 75 5.92 -6.05 8.68
CA PRO A 75 4.47 -6.15 8.67
C PRO A 75 3.83 -5.78 10.02
N VAL A 76 4.47 -6.07 11.14
CA VAL A 76 3.97 -5.73 12.47
C VAL A 76 3.86 -4.21 12.66
N VAL A 77 4.97 -3.49 12.40
CA VAL A 77 5.01 -2.03 12.52
C VAL A 77 4.09 -1.37 11.50
N MET A 78 4.01 -1.93 10.29
CA MET A 78 3.14 -1.37 9.26
C MET A 78 1.66 -1.62 9.56
N ALA A 79 1.28 -2.78 10.07
CA ALA A 79 -0.09 -3.05 10.50
C ALA A 79 -0.53 -2.10 11.62
N GLN A 80 0.36 -1.83 12.60
CA GLN A 80 0.14 -0.83 13.64
C GLN A 80 -0.10 0.55 13.04
N SER A 81 0.80 1.03 12.18
CA SER A 81 0.68 2.35 11.55
C SER A 81 -0.59 2.47 10.69
N LEU A 82 -0.90 1.42 9.92
CA LEU A 82 -2.05 1.40 9.02
C LEU A 82 -3.37 1.39 9.79
N ALA A 83 -3.48 0.58 10.85
CA ALA A 83 -4.67 0.55 11.69
C ALA A 83 -4.89 1.87 12.42
N THR A 84 -3.81 2.51 12.90
CA THR A 84 -3.88 3.84 13.53
C THR A 84 -4.31 4.92 12.53
N LEU A 85 -3.74 4.92 11.32
CA LEU A 85 -4.18 5.84 10.27
C LEU A 85 -5.62 5.59 9.84
N ASP A 86 -6.04 4.34 9.79
CA ASP A 86 -7.40 3.98 9.42
C ASP A 86 -8.41 4.47 10.46
N GLU A 87 -8.12 4.33 11.75
CA GLU A 87 -8.88 4.90 12.85
C GLU A 87 -8.93 6.42 12.76
N LEU A 88 -7.78 7.08 12.62
CA LEU A 88 -7.66 8.53 12.50
C LEU A 88 -8.48 9.09 11.33
N THR A 89 -8.58 8.35 10.25
CA THR A 89 -9.25 8.76 9.01
C THR A 89 -10.69 8.26 8.89
N GLY A 90 -11.20 7.51 9.86
CA GLY A 90 -12.55 6.96 9.81
C GLY A 90 -12.74 5.89 8.74
N GLY A 91 -11.76 5.00 8.55
CA GLY A 91 -11.87 3.85 7.65
C GLY A 91 -11.57 4.17 6.17
N ARG A 92 -10.71 5.15 5.88
CA ARG A 92 -10.41 5.59 4.51
C ARG A 92 -9.08 5.09 3.93
N MET A 93 -8.32 4.31 4.71
CA MET A 93 -6.99 3.87 4.30
C MET A 93 -6.99 2.70 3.32
N THR A 94 -5.97 2.66 2.50
CA THR A 94 -5.49 1.50 1.73
C THR A 94 -3.97 1.52 1.66
N ILE A 95 -3.36 0.40 1.31
CA ILE A 95 -1.91 0.28 1.20
C ILE A 95 -1.52 -0.52 -0.05
N ALA A 96 -0.36 -0.21 -0.61
CA ALA A 96 0.25 -0.97 -1.70
C ALA A 96 1.72 -1.30 -1.36
N PRO A 97 1.98 -2.41 -0.65
CA PRO A 97 3.34 -2.81 -0.30
C PRO A 97 4.15 -3.17 -1.55
N GLY A 98 5.35 -2.62 -1.64
CA GLY A 98 6.29 -2.82 -2.73
C GLY A 98 7.63 -3.37 -2.23
N ALA A 99 8.18 -4.34 -2.96
CA ALA A 99 9.48 -4.92 -2.66
C ALA A 99 10.61 -4.07 -3.26
N CYS A 100 11.11 -3.10 -2.55
CA CYS A 100 12.26 -2.30 -2.95
C CYS A 100 13.41 -3.14 -3.56
N THR A 101 14.06 -2.64 -4.60
CA THR A 101 15.23 -3.32 -5.21
C THR A 101 16.40 -3.41 -4.23
N LYS A 102 17.26 -4.42 -4.41
CA LYS A 102 18.47 -4.59 -3.57
C LYS A 102 19.40 -3.38 -3.64
N SER A 103 19.58 -2.79 -4.83
CA SER A 103 20.40 -1.59 -5.02
C SER A 103 19.84 -0.41 -4.22
N HIS A 104 18.55 -0.18 -4.28
CA HIS A 104 17.89 0.89 -3.55
C HIS A 104 17.97 0.67 -2.03
N ALA A 105 17.73 -0.56 -1.58
CA ALA A 105 17.87 -0.91 -0.17
C ALA A 105 19.29 -0.65 0.36
N ARG A 106 20.32 -0.98 -0.44
CA ARG A 106 21.72 -0.73 -0.06
C ARG A 106 22.04 0.76 0.11
N VAL A 107 21.59 1.60 -0.81
CA VAL A 107 21.82 3.06 -0.74
C VAL A 107 21.17 3.67 0.51
N HIS A 108 20.02 3.17 0.90
CA HIS A 108 19.24 3.71 2.03
C HIS A 108 19.44 2.94 3.35
N ALA A 109 20.48 2.13 3.45
CA ALA A 109 20.77 1.33 4.66
C ALA A 109 19.60 0.45 5.13
N LEU A 110 18.73 0.02 4.20
CA LEU A 110 17.62 -0.88 4.50
C LEU A 110 18.10 -2.35 4.52
N PRO A 111 17.38 -3.26 5.22
CA PRO A 111 17.69 -4.68 5.21
C PRO A 111 17.82 -5.23 3.78
N GLN A 112 18.93 -5.89 3.47
CA GLN A 112 19.24 -6.39 2.13
C GLN A 112 18.93 -7.87 1.97
N ASP A 113 19.06 -8.62 3.05
CA ASP A 113 18.93 -10.08 3.07
C ASP A 113 17.50 -10.52 3.35
N ILE A 114 16.66 -10.30 2.39
CA ILE A 114 15.41 -11.04 2.39
C ILE A 114 15.50 -12.26 1.47
N GLY A 115 16.69 -12.66 1.01
CA GLY A 115 17.00 -13.91 0.28
C GLY A 115 16.02 -14.39 -0.82
N ALA A 116 14.89 -13.70 -0.99
CA ALA A 116 13.70 -14.10 -1.70
C ALA A 116 13.48 -13.29 -2.98
N THR A 117 12.70 -13.86 -3.87
CA THR A 117 12.11 -13.10 -4.97
C THR A 117 11.09 -12.11 -4.43
N PRO A 118 10.95 -10.92 -5.06
CA PRO A 118 9.96 -9.95 -4.64
C PRO A 118 8.53 -10.50 -4.43
N PRO A 119 7.99 -11.38 -5.28
CA PRO A 119 6.67 -11.98 -5.06
C PRO A 119 6.56 -12.82 -3.78
N GLU A 120 7.59 -13.59 -3.42
CA GLU A 120 7.57 -14.40 -2.18
C GLU A 120 7.49 -13.53 -0.93
N VAL A 121 8.32 -12.49 -0.85
CA VAL A 121 8.30 -11.54 0.27
C VAL A 121 6.97 -10.81 0.35
N LEU A 122 6.45 -10.35 -0.80
CA LEU A 122 5.18 -9.63 -0.83
C LEU A 122 4.00 -10.51 -0.41
N LYS A 123 4.02 -11.80 -0.79
CA LYS A 123 3.01 -12.76 -0.35
C LYS A 123 2.99 -12.86 1.17
N GLU A 124 4.12 -13.19 1.79
CA GLU A 124 4.24 -13.31 3.24
C GLU A 124 3.90 -12.00 3.97
N TYR A 125 4.28 -10.86 3.39
CA TYR A 125 3.97 -9.55 3.95
C TYR A 125 2.46 -9.28 3.96
N VAL A 126 1.75 -9.56 2.87
CA VAL A 126 0.30 -9.38 2.79
C VAL A 126 -0.44 -10.33 3.72
N GLU A 127 -0.05 -11.62 3.72
CA GLU A 127 -0.67 -12.64 4.58
C GLU A 127 -0.51 -12.29 6.07
N SER A 128 0.70 -11.93 6.48
CA SER A 128 0.98 -11.55 7.87
C SER A 128 0.27 -10.27 8.29
N MET A 129 0.21 -9.26 7.42
CA MET A 129 -0.56 -8.05 7.70
C MET A 129 -2.06 -8.33 7.86
N ARG A 130 -2.64 -9.18 7.00
CA ARG A 130 -4.07 -9.56 7.11
C ARG A 130 -4.38 -10.25 8.44
N LEU A 131 -3.45 -11.07 8.97
CA LEU A 131 -3.59 -11.68 10.29
C LEU A 131 -3.57 -10.62 11.40
N LEU A 132 -2.58 -9.73 11.38
CA LEU A 132 -2.40 -8.68 12.40
C LEU A 132 -3.58 -7.69 12.44
N LEU A 133 -4.14 -7.35 11.28
CA LEU A 133 -5.28 -6.43 11.16
C LEU A 133 -6.59 -7.01 11.70
N LYS A 134 -6.67 -8.30 12.01
CA LYS A 134 -7.81 -8.87 12.73
C LYS A 134 -7.91 -8.39 14.18
N GLY A 135 -6.81 -7.85 14.72
CA GLY A 135 -6.76 -7.29 16.09
C GLY A 135 -6.46 -8.31 17.17
N GLU A 136 -6.48 -9.59 16.87
CA GLU A 136 -6.14 -10.67 17.80
C GLU A 136 -4.63 -10.95 17.77
N LYS A 137 -4.13 -11.54 18.86
CA LYS A 137 -2.76 -12.07 18.88
C LYS A 137 -2.63 -13.23 17.92
N CYS A 138 -1.61 -13.18 17.08
CA CYS A 138 -1.33 -14.20 16.09
C CYS A 138 0.17 -14.50 15.98
N SER A 139 0.48 -15.63 15.36
CA SER A 139 1.83 -16.00 14.97
C SER A 139 1.86 -16.20 13.46
N TYR A 140 2.99 -15.91 12.84
CA TYR A 140 3.23 -16.17 11.42
C TYR A 140 4.62 -16.77 11.24
N HIS A 141 4.71 -17.90 10.56
CA HIS A 141 5.95 -18.64 10.31
C HIS A 141 6.13 -18.84 8.81
N GLY A 142 6.63 -17.80 8.14
CA GLY A 142 7.02 -17.83 6.75
C GLY A 142 8.51 -18.14 6.58
N LYS A 143 8.95 -18.17 5.37
CA LYS A 143 10.37 -18.30 5.02
C LYS A 143 11.18 -17.04 5.34
N HIS A 144 10.53 -15.87 5.23
CA HIS A 144 11.17 -14.55 5.32
C HIS A 144 10.61 -13.69 6.46
N ILE A 145 9.38 -13.92 6.86
CA ILE A 145 8.68 -13.18 7.90
C ILE A 145 8.29 -14.15 9.00
N ASN A 146 8.73 -13.86 10.22
CA ASN A 146 8.45 -14.68 11.38
C ASN A 146 8.16 -13.80 12.60
N PHE A 147 7.08 -14.11 13.31
CA PHE A 147 6.76 -13.51 14.61
C PHE A 147 5.83 -14.43 15.41
N ASP A 148 5.88 -14.31 16.74
CA ASP A 148 5.12 -15.14 17.65
C ASP A 148 4.30 -14.31 18.62
N ASN A 149 3.02 -14.67 18.76
CA ASN A 149 2.10 -14.14 19.77
C ASN A 149 2.04 -12.59 19.78
N VAL A 150 2.00 -11.98 18.58
CA VAL A 150 1.93 -10.53 18.37
C VAL A 150 0.52 -10.09 18.00
N GLY A 151 0.09 -8.97 18.55
CA GLY A 151 -1.18 -8.32 18.21
C GLY A 151 -1.08 -6.80 18.40
N LEU A 152 -2.08 -6.08 17.97
CA LEU A 152 -2.07 -4.61 18.02
C LEU A 152 -2.35 -4.03 19.42
N GLY A 153 -2.88 -4.83 20.35
CA GLY A 153 -3.25 -4.36 21.70
C GLY A 153 -4.57 -3.60 21.76
N TRP A 154 -5.21 -3.33 20.63
CA TRP A 154 -6.55 -2.78 20.49
C TRP A 154 -7.25 -3.37 19.26
N GLN A 155 -8.57 -3.23 19.19
CA GLN A 155 -9.35 -3.69 18.05
C GLN A 155 -9.35 -2.62 16.95
N PRO A 156 -8.82 -2.90 15.75
CA PRO A 156 -8.94 -1.98 14.60
C PRO A 156 -10.39 -1.70 14.25
N ILE A 157 -10.69 -0.50 13.76
CA ILE A 157 -12.06 -0.13 13.32
C ILE A 157 -12.52 -0.94 12.11
N ARG A 158 -11.58 -1.49 11.32
CA ARG A 158 -11.82 -2.44 10.25
C ARG A 158 -10.81 -3.58 10.34
N THR A 159 -11.28 -4.81 10.25
CA THR A 159 -10.41 -6.01 10.17
C THR A 159 -9.93 -6.29 8.75
N HIS A 160 -10.50 -5.60 7.77
CA HIS A 160 -10.12 -5.68 6.36
C HIS A 160 -9.85 -4.28 5.80
N ILE A 161 -8.60 -3.90 5.74
CA ILE A 161 -8.13 -2.71 5.03
C ILE A 161 -7.64 -3.17 3.64
N PRO A 162 -8.10 -2.54 2.53
CA PRO A 162 -7.70 -2.97 1.20
C PRO A 162 -6.18 -2.92 1.01
N ILE A 163 -5.61 -4.01 0.51
CA ILE A 163 -4.19 -4.13 0.17
C ILE A 163 -4.08 -4.31 -1.35
N TYR A 164 -3.52 -3.32 -2.02
CA TYR A 164 -3.22 -3.39 -3.45
C TYR A 164 -1.79 -3.87 -3.65
N LEU A 165 -1.48 -4.51 -4.76
CA LEU A 165 -0.10 -4.83 -5.11
C LEU A 165 0.37 -4.00 -6.31
N PRO A 166 1.49 -3.26 -6.19
CA PRO A 166 2.14 -2.67 -7.34
C PRO A 166 2.80 -3.77 -8.16
N ALA A 167 2.37 -3.93 -9.41
CA ALA A 167 2.86 -5.00 -10.26
C ALA A 167 2.94 -4.56 -11.73
N THR A 168 4.05 -4.92 -12.38
CA THR A 168 4.27 -4.72 -13.82
C THR A 168 4.73 -5.99 -14.53
N ALA A 169 5.42 -6.88 -13.83
CA ALA A 169 5.87 -8.17 -14.38
C ALA A 169 4.82 -9.26 -14.17
N THR A 170 4.78 -10.23 -15.06
CA THR A 170 3.80 -11.34 -15.04
C THR A 170 3.68 -12.04 -13.69
N ALA A 171 4.80 -12.32 -13.01
CA ALA A 171 4.78 -12.97 -11.69
C ALA A 171 4.07 -12.12 -10.63
N GLY A 172 4.32 -10.80 -10.61
CA GLY A 172 3.65 -9.87 -9.72
C GLY A 172 2.17 -9.71 -10.03
N LEU A 173 1.80 -9.65 -11.32
CA LEU A 173 0.39 -9.59 -11.75
C LEU A 173 -0.38 -10.86 -11.35
N LYS A 174 0.24 -12.03 -11.49
CA LYS A 174 -0.35 -13.30 -11.03
C LYS A 174 -0.54 -13.31 -9.52
N LEU A 175 0.47 -12.93 -8.76
CA LEU A 175 0.37 -12.83 -7.30
C LEU A 175 -0.74 -11.85 -6.90
N ALA A 176 -0.80 -10.68 -7.53
CA ALA A 176 -1.82 -9.69 -7.25
C ALA A 176 -3.23 -10.23 -7.47
N GLY A 177 -3.47 -10.98 -8.56
CA GLY A 177 -4.75 -11.65 -8.79
C GLY A 177 -5.11 -12.66 -7.72
N GLN A 178 -4.13 -13.33 -7.11
CA GLN A 178 -4.35 -14.37 -6.11
C GLN A 178 -4.66 -13.84 -4.71
N ILE A 179 -4.05 -12.72 -4.29
CA ILE A 179 -4.06 -12.33 -2.88
C ILE A 179 -4.42 -10.87 -2.61
N ALA A 180 -4.47 -10.01 -3.63
CA ALA A 180 -4.68 -8.57 -3.43
C ALA A 180 -6.14 -8.15 -3.69
N ASP A 181 -6.55 -7.06 -3.07
CA ASP A 181 -7.84 -6.42 -3.30
C ASP A 181 -7.83 -5.55 -4.57
N GLY A 182 -6.65 -5.27 -5.10
CA GLY A 182 -6.47 -4.49 -6.31
C GLY A 182 -5.02 -4.43 -6.75
N VAL A 183 -4.80 -3.80 -7.89
CA VAL A 183 -3.45 -3.68 -8.49
C VAL A 183 -3.15 -2.22 -8.80
N VAL A 184 -1.94 -1.80 -8.48
CA VAL A 184 -1.39 -0.52 -8.92
C VAL A 184 -0.47 -0.80 -10.11
N LEU A 185 -0.94 -0.48 -11.31
CA LEU A 185 -0.11 -0.49 -12.51
C LEU A 185 0.78 0.76 -12.52
N ASN A 186 1.95 0.65 -13.15
CA ASN A 186 2.87 1.76 -13.25
C ASN A 186 2.27 2.91 -14.10
N ALA A 187 2.82 4.10 -13.91
CA ALA A 187 2.54 5.22 -14.81
C ALA A 187 2.98 4.87 -16.25
N VAL A 188 2.31 5.50 -17.23
CA VAL A 188 2.67 5.36 -18.66
C VAL A 188 2.56 3.90 -19.17
N CYS A 189 1.54 3.17 -18.75
CA CYS A 189 1.18 1.88 -19.34
C CYS A 189 0.45 2.09 -20.66
N SER A 190 0.82 1.33 -21.70
CA SER A 190 0.06 1.35 -22.96
C SER A 190 -1.30 0.67 -22.79
N PRO A 191 -2.30 0.99 -23.64
CA PRO A 191 -3.58 0.29 -23.62
C PRO A 191 -3.43 -1.23 -23.80
N GLU A 192 -2.57 -1.68 -24.71
CA GLU A 192 -2.31 -3.10 -24.99
C GLU A 192 -1.71 -3.81 -23.77
N TYR A 193 -0.75 -3.18 -23.10
CA TYR A 193 -0.18 -3.69 -21.87
C TYR A 193 -1.27 -3.79 -20.79
N THR A 194 -2.09 -2.77 -20.64
CA THR A 194 -3.15 -2.73 -19.63
C THR A 194 -4.17 -3.85 -19.84
N VAL A 195 -4.60 -4.09 -21.07
CA VAL A 195 -5.50 -5.20 -21.43
C VAL A 195 -4.86 -6.55 -21.08
N ASN A 196 -3.59 -6.77 -21.44
CA ASN A 196 -2.91 -8.01 -21.12
C ASN A 196 -2.71 -8.20 -19.61
N ALA A 197 -2.35 -7.14 -18.88
CA ALA A 197 -2.21 -7.18 -17.42
C ALA A 197 -3.55 -7.54 -16.75
N LEU A 198 -4.65 -6.92 -17.16
CA LEU A 198 -5.98 -7.23 -16.65
C LEU A 198 -6.38 -8.68 -16.92
N ARG A 199 -6.04 -9.24 -18.09
CA ARG A 199 -6.27 -10.67 -18.38
C ARG A 199 -5.53 -11.57 -17.41
N ILE A 200 -4.21 -11.34 -17.22
CA ILE A 200 -3.38 -12.13 -16.30
C ILE A 200 -3.93 -12.07 -14.87
N ILE A 201 -4.33 -10.89 -14.40
CA ILE A 201 -4.87 -10.68 -13.06
C ILE A 201 -6.18 -11.47 -12.89
N ARG A 202 -7.11 -11.32 -13.84
CA ARG A 202 -8.42 -12.00 -13.80
C ARG A 202 -8.31 -13.50 -13.87
N ASP A 203 -7.47 -14.04 -14.76
CA ASP A 203 -7.22 -15.48 -14.89
C ASP A 203 -6.65 -16.04 -13.58
N SER A 204 -5.75 -15.28 -12.93
CA SER A 204 -5.14 -15.70 -11.66
C SER A 204 -6.10 -15.59 -10.48
N ALA A 205 -6.97 -14.58 -10.45
CA ALA A 205 -8.02 -14.45 -9.45
C ALA A 205 -9.03 -15.60 -9.57
N ALA A 206 -9.49 -15.90 -10.78
CA ALA A 206 -10.41 -17.01 -11.02
C ALA A 206 -9.82 -18.39 -10.64
N ALA A 207 -8.51 -18.56 -10.78
CA ALA A 207 -7.82 -19.79 -10.39
C ALA A 207 -7.60 -19.91 -8.86
N ALA A 208 -7.68 -18.81 -8.14
CA ALA A 208 -7.50 -18.79 -6.68
C ALA A 208 -8.81 -18.93 -5.89
N GLY A 209 -9.99 -18.80 -6.56
CA GLY A 209 -11.33 -18.87 -5.95
C GLY A 209 -11.81 -17.48 -5.61
#